data_d1ede1d8542648cf5724b327e039b169
#
_entry.id   d1ede1d8542648cf5724b327e039b169
#
_cell.length_a   1.000
_cell.length_b   1.000
_cell.length_c   1.000
_cell.angle_alpha   90.00
_cell.angle_beta   90.00
_cell.angle_gamma   90.00
#
_symmetry.space_group_name_H-M   'P 1'
#
loop_
_entity.id
_entity.type
_entity.pdbx_description
1 polymer ?
#
loop_
_entity_poly.entity_id
_entity_poly.type
_entity_poly.pdbx_seq_one_letter_code
_entity_poly.pdbx_strand_id
1 'polypeptide(L)'
;MPGKRLGEKIREDRKALGWTLRELAAKVNISLATLQRIETGAVSPAVDLLTRIAFKLQQPIVSYLADKKSTFSLIRGKDFKVIKDRNKTLRVAPAREIFPVNVKLFHFEANRGAMVDPQTRKGYEGGLVLKGKMRIKQGGEYLEISPGEAYLLDTHYSYIEEFPEETEVVGLILRM
;
A
#
# COMPACT_ATOMS: atom_id res chain seq x y z
N MET A 1 1.59 24.53 -7.83
CA MET A 1 3.07 24.52 -7.88
C MET A 1 3.58 23.53 -6.85
N PRO A 2 4.43 22.55 -7.19
CA PRO A 2 4.86 21.47 -6.26
C PRO A 2 5.53 21.99 -4.97
N GLY A 3 6.41 22.98 -5.06
CA GLY A 3 7.13 23.50 -3.88
C GLY A 3 6.25 24.16 -2.82
N LYS A 4 5.12 24.76 -3.20
CA LYS A 4 4.19 25.37 -2.25
C LYS A 4 3.53 24.31 -1.37
N ARG A 5 3.10 23.19 -1.95
CA ARG A 5 2.50 22.07 -1.21
C ARG A 5 3.49 21.39 -0.26
N LEU A 6 4.74 21.22 -0.69
CA LEU A 6 5.80 20.67 0.14
C LEU A 6 6.03 21.53 1.39
N GLY A 7 6.17 22.85 1.21
CA GLY A 7 6.38 23.78 2.31
C GLY A 7 5.19 23.84 3.28
N GLU A 8 3.97 23.86 2.76
CA GLU A 8 2.75 23.81 3.59
C GLU A 8 2.70 22.55 4.45
N LYS A 9 3.03 21.38 3.88
CA LYS A 9 3.06 20.13 4.62
C LYS A 9 4.14 20.11 5.71
N ILE A 10 5.33 20.58 5.42
CA ILE A 10 6.41 20.72 6.44
C ILE A 10 5.90 21.60 7.59
N ARG A 11 5.24 22.70 7.30
CA ARG A 11 4.67 23.61 8.30
C ARG A 11 3.56 22.97 9.13
N GLU A 12 2.68 22.18 8.49
CA GLU A 12 1.62 21.43 9.17
C GLU A 12 2.22 20.43 10.16
N ASP A 13 3.16 19.59 9.71
CA ASP A 13 3.78 18.55 10.52
C ASP A 13 4.60 19.17 11.69
N ARG A 14 5.30 20.27 11.45
CA ARG A 14 5.99 21.02 12.51
C ARG A 14 5.01 21.53 13.58
N LYS A 15 3.89 22.13 13.17
CA LYS A 15 2.86 22.61 14.08
C LYS A 15 2.19 21.49 14.86
N ALA A 16 2.00 20.33 14.26
CA ALA A 16 1.45 19.15 14.91
C ALA A 16 2.33 18.68 16.07
N LEU A 17 3.67 18.88 15.98
CA LEU A 17 4.61 18.62 17.05
C LEU A 17 4.75 19.79 18.07
N GLY A 18 3.98 20.87 17.89
CA GLY A 18 4.03 22.05 18.74
C GLY A 18 5.29 22.91 18.56
N TRP A 19 6.09 22.69 17.52
CA TRP A 19 7.37 23.37 17.34
C TRP A 19 7.22 24.73 16.66
N THR A 20 8.01 25.70 17.15
CA THR A 20 8.21 26.99 16.49
C THR A 20 9.09 26.82 15.24
N LEU A 21 9.07 27.82 14.37
CA LEU A 21 9.94 27.85 13.20
C LEU A 21 11.43 27.81 13.59
N ARG A 22 11.77 28.51 14.69
CA ARG A 22 13.15 28.56 15.23
C ARG A 22 13.63 27.20 15.73
N GLU A 23 12.78 26.46 16.42
CA GLU A 23 13.12 25.13 16.94
C GLU A 23 13.38 24.13 15.82
N LEU A 24 12.53 24.08 14.79
CA LEU A 24 12.79 23.19 13.66
C LEU A 24 14.05 23.62 12.90
N ALA A 25 14.25 24.92 12.65
CA ALA A 25 15.46 25.42 11.98
C ALA A 25 16.74 24.99 12.70
N ALA A 26 16.76 25.13 14.04
CA ALA A 26 17.87 24.69 14.89
C ALA A 26 18.07 23.17 14.81
N LYS A 27 16.97 22.38 14.91
CA LYS A 27 17.03 20.90 14.87
C LYS A 27 17.57 20.35 13.54
N VAL A 28 17.39 21.06 12.42
CA VAL A 28 17.88 20.64 11.10
C VAL A 28 19.11 21.41 10.64
N ASN A 29 19.66 22.26 11.53
CA ASN A 29 20.86 23.04 11.33
C ASN A 29 20.82 23.94 10.07
N ILE A 30 19.80 24.80 9.99
CA ILE A 30 19.65 25.83 8.95
C ILE A 30 19.20 27.15 9.56
N SER A 31 19.34 28.23 8.80
CA SER A 31 18.85 29.54 9.24
C SER A 31 17.32 29.59 9.31
N LEU A 32 16.77 30.40 10.19
CA LEU A 32 15.34 30.68 10.29
C LEU A 32 14.78 31.16 8.95
N ALA A 33 15.50 32.04 8.27
CA ALA A 33 15.10 32.58 6.97
C ALA A 33 15.02 31.48 5.89
N THR A 34 15.96 30.53 5.90
CA THR A 34 15.94 29.38 4.98
C THR A 34 14.71 28.53 5.20
N LEU A 35 14.41 28.15 6.45
CA LEU A 35 13.24 27.34 6.76
C LEU A 35 11.94 28.07 6.39
N GLN A 36 11.86 29.38 6.68
CA GLN A 36 10.71 30.19 6.31
C GLN A 36 10.47 30.18 4.79
N ARG A 37 11.53 30.32 3.97
CA ARG A 37 11.44 30.26 2.51
C ARG A 37 11.01 28.88 2.00
N ILE A 38 11.43 27.82 2.68
CA ILE A 38 10.99 26.44 2.37
C ILE A 38 9.51 26.29 2.70
N GLU A 39 9.06 26.68 3.91
CA GLU A 39 7.66 26.53 4.32
C GLU A 39 6.69 27.40 3.50
N THR A 40 7.14 28.53 2.95
CA THR A 40 6.34 29.34 2.04
C THR A 40 6.39 28.88 0.59
N GLY A 41 7.23 27.86 0.28
CA GLY A 41 7.41 27.34 -1.08
C GLY A 41 8.24 28.25 -1.99
N ALA A 42 8.91 29.28 -1.44
CA ALA A 42 9.80 30.16 -2.19
C ALA A 42 11.09 29.45 -2.61
N VAL A 43 11.49 28.38 -1.89
CA VAL A 43 12.67 27.56 -2.20
C VAL A 43 12.31 26.11 -1.93
N SER A 44 12.71 25.21 -2.85
CA SER A 44 12.66 23.77 -2.61
C SER A 44 13.93 23.32 -1.91
N PRO A 45 13.84 22.54 -0.82
CA PRO A 45 15.01 21.99 -0.14
C PRO A 45 15.70 20.95 -1.04
N ALA A 46 17.03 20.85 -0.93
CA ALA A 46 17.75 19.72 -1.49
C ALA A 46 17.33 18.41 -0.77
N VAL A 47 17.51 17.27 -1.43
CA VAL A 47 17.06 15.96 -0.91
C VAL A 47 17.65 15.65 0.47
N ASP A 48 18.93 15.94 0.69
CA ASP A 48 19.58 15.75 1.99
C ASP A 48 18.90 16.58 3.11
N LEU A 49 18.63 17.84 2.84
CA LEU A 49 17.93 18.70 3.79
C LEU A 49 16.48 18.23 4.04
N LEU A 50 15.78 17.81 2.98
CA LEU A 50 14.43 17.26 3.10
C LEU A 50 14.44 15.99 3.95
N THR A 51 15.44 15.13 3.79
CA THR A 51 15.62 13.91 4.60
C THR A 51 15.78 14.25 6.07
N ARG A 52 16.61 15.24 6.41
CA ARG A 52 16.79 15.71 7.79
C ARG A 52 15.52 16.31 8.37
N ILE A 53 14.79 17.11 7.58
CA ILE A 53 13.49 17.68 7.99
C ILE A 53 12.50 16.54 8.28
N ALA A 54 12.34 15.60 7.35
CA ALA A 54 11.45 14.47 7.47
C ALA A 54 11.74 13.63 8.72
N PHE A 55 13.03 13.32 8.95
CA PHE A 55 13.49 12.57 10.13
C PHE A 55 13.13 13.30 11.44
N LYS A 56 13.39 14.61 11.53
CA LYS A 56 13.06 15.39 12.74
C LYS A 56 11.55 15.51 12.95
N LEU A 57 10.77 15.60 11.89
CA LEU A 57 9.31 15.65 11.94
C LEU A 57 8.65 14.26 12.11
N GLN A 58 9.47 13.20 12.24
CA GLN A 58 9.00 11.80 12.38
C GLN A 58 8.07 11.36 11.22
N GLN A 59 8.35 11.86 10.03
CA GLN A 59 7.60 11.54 8.83
C GLN A 59 8.47 10.79 7.81
N PRO A 60 7.91 9.82 7.08
CA PRO A 60 8.62 9.23 5.95
C PRO A 60 8.89 10.31 4.90
N ILE A 61 10.11 10.38 4.35
CA ILE A 61 10.47 11.35 3.30
C ILE A 61 9.51 11.31 2.11
N VAL A 62 9.01 10.11 1.77
CA VAL A 62 8.07 9.92 0.67
C VAL A 62 6.78 10.72 0.86
N SER A 63 6.37 10.99 2.10
CA SER A 63 5.18 11.77 2.39
C SER A 63 5.28 13.22 1.91
N TYR A 64 6.49 13.72 1.70
CA TYR A 64 6.78 15.05 1.16
C TYR A 64 6.99 15.06 -0.35
N LEU A 65 7.30 13.91 -0.95
CA LEU A 65 7.56 13.78 -2.38
C LEU A 65 6.32 13.36 -3.18
N ALA A 66 5.41 12.64 -2.52
CA ALA A 66 4.16 12.21 -3.15
C ALA A 66 3.15 13.36 -3.20
N ASP A 67 2.48 13.54 -4.34
CA ASP A 67 1.29 14.38 -4.39
C ASP A 67 0.24 13.83 -3.41
N LYS A 68 -0.45 14.72 -2.68
CA LYS A 68 -1.65 14.35 -1.90
C LYS A 68 -2.73 13.80 -2.85
N LYS A 69 -2.61 12.53 -3.21
CA LYS A 69 -3.76 11.79 -3.71
C LYS A 69 -4.72 11.62 -2.52
N SER A 70 -6.00 11.65 -2.78
CA SER A 70 -7.04 11.44 -1.76
C SER A 70 -6.64 10.32 -0.80
N THR A 71 -6.75 10.55 0.51
CA THR A 71 -6.45 9.58 1.57
C THR A 71 -7.42 8.39 1.57
N PHE A 72 -8.51 8.48 0.80
CA PHE A 72 -9.46 7.39 0.58
C PHE A 72 -9.87 7.32 -0.89
N SER A 73 -10.32 6.15 -1.32
CA SER A 73 -10.83 5.90 -2.66
C SER A 73 -12.06 5.02 -2.57
N LEU A 74 -13.11 5.41 -3.27
CA LEU A 74 -14.25 4.55 -3.51
C LEU A 74 -14.05 3.82 -4.84
N ILE A 75 -14.06 2.50 -4.80
CA ILE A 75 -14.02 1.64 -5.98
C ILE A 75 -15.41 1.02 -6.12
N ARG A 76 -16.08 1.26 -7.25
CA ARG A 76 -17.40 0.71 -7.53
C ARG A 76 -17.31 -0.60 -8.28
N GLY A 77 -18.35 -1.42 -8.22
CA GLY A 77 -18.38 -2.73 -8.90
C GLY A 77 -18.06 -2.67 -10.41
N LYS A 78 -18.44 -1.57 -11.09
CA LYS A 78 -18.12 -1.33 -12.51
C LYS A 78 -16.63 -1.07 -12.78
N ASP A 79 -15.88 -0.70 -11.76
CA ASP A 79 -14.45 -0.36 -11.88
C ASP A 79 -13.56 -1.60 -11.75
N PHE A 80 -14.12 -2.74 -11.36
CA PHE A 80 -13.39 -4.00 -11.24
C PHE A 80 -13.17 -4.64 -12.62
N LYS A 81 -11.93 -5.04 -12.87
CA LYS A 81 -11.63 -5.94 -13.97
C LYS A 81 -12.07 -7.34 -13.59
N VAL A 82 -12.96 -7.94 -14.39
CA VAL A 82 -13.44 -9.31 -14.19
C VAL A 82 -12.66 -10.25 -15.10
N ILE A 83 -12.07 -11.27 -14.51
CA ILE A 83 -11.40 -12.38 -15.18
C ILE A 83 -12.17 -13.64 -14.79
N LYS A 84 -12.76 -14.31 -15.79
CA LYS A 84 -13.62 -15.47 -15.57
C LYS A 84 -13.18 -16.62 -16.45
N ASP A 85 -13.10 -17.81 -15.88
CA ASP A 85 -13.01 -19.07 -16.59
C ASP A 85 -14.12 -20.04 -16.11
N ARG A 86 -14.04 -21.33 -16.52
CA ARG A 86 -15.08 -22.34 -16.20
C ARG A 86 -15.25 -22.56 -14.68
N ASN A 87 -14.20 -22.42 -13.91
CA ASN A 87 -14.16 -22.85 -12.51
C ASN A 87 -13.89 -21.72 -11.51
N LYS A 88 -13.63 -20.51 -11.98
CA LYS A 88 -13.28 -19.40 -11.11
C LYS A 88 -13.64 -18.04 -11.71
N THR A 89 -13.94 -17.10 -10.84
CA THR A 89 -14.16 -15.69 -11.17
C THR A 89 -13.29 -14.84 -10.26
N LEU A 90 -12.42 -14.04 -10.85
CA LEU A 90 -11.59 -13.08 -10.14
C LEU A 90 -12.02 -11.66 -10.53
N ARG A 91 -12.40 -10.86 -9.56
CA ARG A 91 -12.64 -9.43 -9.69
C ARG A 91 -11.48 -8.68 -9.05
N VAL A 92 -10.77 -7.87 -9.83
CA VAL A 92 -9.60 -7.12 -9.35
C VAL A 92 -9.88 -5.64 -9.48
N ALA A 93 -9.76 -4.92 -8.38
CA ALA A 93 -9.82 -3.47 -8.36
C ALA A 93 -8.62 -2.85 -9.11
N PRO A 94 -8.78 -1.63 -9.66
CA PRO A 94 -7.65 -0.87 -10.18
C PRO A 94 -6.55 -0.73 -9.13
N ALA A 95 -5.29 -0.86 -9.56
CA ALA A 95 -4.16 -0.65 -8.67
C ALA A 95 -4.16 0.76 -8.09
N ARG A 96 -3.87 0.87 -6.81
CA ARG A 96 -3.60 2.14 -6.13
C ARG A 96 -2.16 2.17 -5.69
N GLU A 97 -1.48 3.22 -6.06
CA GLU A 97 -0.14 3.48 -5.55
C GLU A 97 -0.26 4.09 -4.16
N ILE A 98 0.12 3.30 -3.18
CA ILE A 98 0.40 3.77 -1.81
C ILE A 98 1.91 3.64 -1.67
N PHE A 99 2.61 4.65 -2.17
CA PHE A 99 4.07 4.60 -2.30
C PHE A 99 4.76 4.03 -1.02
N PRO A 100 5.70 3.08 -1.16
CA PRO A 100 6.28 2.54 -2.40
C PRO A 100 5.53 1.32 -2.96
N VAL A 101 4.34 1.03 -2.50
CA VAL A 101 3.62 -0.22 -2.74
C VAL A 101 2.42 0.00 -3.67
N ASN A 102 2.26 -0.88 -4.64
CA ASN A 102 1.03 -0.98 -5.42
C ASN A 102 0.07 -1.94 -4.71
N VAL A 103 -1.09 -1.45 -4.32
CA VAL A 103 -2.13 -2.22 -3.64
C VAL A 103 -3.29 -2.49 -4.61
N LYS A 104 -3.72 -3.74 -4.68
CA LYS A 104 -4.94 -4.14 -5.39
C LYS A 104 -5.83 -4.91 -4.44
N LEU A 105 -7.10 -4.57 -4.42
CA LEU A 105 -8.12 -5.39 -3.77
C LEU A 105 -8.63 -6.43 -4.78
N PHE A 106 -8.95 -7.62 -4.30
CA PHE A 106 -9.60 -8.63 -5.11
C PHE A 106 -10.76 -9.30 -4.37
N HIS A 107 -11.69 -9.82 -5.17
CA HIS A 107 -12.74 -10.74 -4.78
C HIS A 107 -12.64 -11.95 -5.68
N PHE A 108 -12.51 -13.12 -5.11
CA PHE A 108 -12.30 -14.37 -5.82
C PHE A 108 -13.37 -15.38 -5.45
N GLU A 109 -13.98 -15.98 -6.45
CA GLU A 109 -14.94 -17.09 -6.32
C GLU A 109 -14.38 -18.29 -7.09
N ALA A 110 -14.33 -19.43 -6.45
CA ALA A 110 -13.89 -20.69 -7.04
C ALA A 110 -14.94 -21.77 -6.86
N ASN A 111 -15.17 -22.54 -7.92
CA ASN A 111 -15.97 -23.75 -7.85
C ASN A 111 -15.14 -24.87 -7.21
N ARG A 112 -15.83 -25.88 -6.70
CA ARG A 112 -15.19 -27.09 -6.18
C ARG A 112 -14.22 -27.71 -7.20
N GLY A 113 -13.02 -28.02 -6.75
CA GLY A 113 -11.95 -28.62 -7.56
C GLY A 113 -11.19 -27.61 -8.44
N ALA A 114 -11.47 -26.31 -8.31
CA ALA A 114 -10.66 -25.30 -8.95
C ALA A 114 -9.22 -25.29 -8.38
N MET A 115 -8.29 -24.96 -9.24
CA MET A 115 -6.88 -24.76 -8.86
C MET A 115 -6.37 -23.45 -9.47
N VAL A 116 -5.54 -22.75 -8.73
CA VAL A 116 -4.76 -21.62 -9.24
C VAL A 116 -3.30 -22.04 -9.26
N ASP A 117 -2.77 -22.14 -10.48
CA ASP A 117 -1.36 -22.43 -10.68
C ASP A 117 -0.52 -21.18 -10.46
N PRO A 118 0.57 -21.28 -9.70
CA PRO A 118 1.30 -20.12 -9.26
C PRO A 118 2.12 -19.55 -10.40
N GLN A 119 1.81 -18.35 -10.76
CA GLN A 119 2.81 -17.50 -11.39
C GLN A 119 3.56 -16.79 -10.26
N THR A 120 4.85 -17.05 -10.14
CA THR A 120 5.75 -16.27 -9.26
C THR A 120 5.51 -14.78 -9.52
N ARG A 121 4.98 -14.09 -8.55
CA ARG A 121 4.66 -12.67 -8.64
C ARG A 121 5.41 -12.00 -7.51
N LYS A 122 6.28 -11.06 -7.81
CA LYS A 122 7.00 -10.33 -6.77
C LYS A 122 6.03 -9.53 -5.90
N GLY A 123 5.94 -9.87 -4.61
CA GLY A 123 5.10 -9.19 -3.65
C GLY A 123 4.50 -10.08 -2.59
N TYR A 124 3.39 -9.64 -2.04
CA TYR A 124 2.62 -10.36 -1.03
C TYR A 124 1.15 -10.42 -1.42
N GLU A 125 0.49 -11.48 -1.00
CA GLU A 125 -0.95 -11.61 -1.12
C GLU A 125 -1.52 -11.97 0.25
N GLY A 126 -2.64 -11.35 0.61
CA GLY A 126 -3.36 -11.69 1.82
C GLY A 126 -4.85 -11.76 1.53
N GLY A 127 -5.53 -12.69 2.18
CA GLY A 127 -6.97 -12.86 2.00
C GLY A 127 -7.67 -13.37 3.24
N LEU A 128 -8.98 -13.17 3.24
CA LEU A 128 -9.93 -13.70 4.22
C LEU A 128 -10.89 -14.62 3.47
N VAL A 129 -11.00 -15.86 3.93
CA VAL A 129 -11.99 -16.82 3.40
C VAL A 129 -13.36 -16.46 3.96
N LEU A 130 -14.31 -16.17 3.09
CA LEU A 130 -15.69 -15.84 3.48
C LEU A 130 -16.59 -17.06 3.48
N LYS A 131 -16.35 -18.01 2.54
CA LYS A 131 -17.13 -19.22 2.35
C LYS A 131 -16.24 -20.33 1.83
N GLY A 132 -16.58 -21.59 2.15
CA GLY A 132 -15.87 -22.77 1.66
C GLY A 132 -14.51 -22.94 2.31
N LYS A 133 -13.62 -23.67 1.65
CA LYS A 133 -12.25 -23.93 2.12
C LYS A 133 -11.25 -23.74 0.99
N MET A 134 -10.09 -23.19 1.33
CA MET A 134 -8.95 -23.17 0.42
C MET A 134 -7.74 -23.87 1.05
N ARG A 135 -6.85 -24.34 0.21
CA ARG A 135 -5.59 -24.94 0.57
C ARG A 135 -4.47 -24.25 -0.18
N ILE A 136 -3.43 -23.88 0.55
CA ILE A 136 -2.21 -23.31 -0.03
C ILE A 136 -1.07 -24.29 0.21
N LYS A 137 -0.32 -24.59 -0.85
CA LYS A 137 0.92 -25.37 -0.77
C LYS A 137 2.06 -24.48 -1.20
N GLN A 138 3.07 -24.33 -0.36
CA GLN A 138 4.28 -23.56 -0.64
C GLN A 138 5.48 -24.18 0.07
N GLY A 139 6.61 -24.35 -0.62
CA GLY A 139 7.87 -24.82 -0.04
C GLY A 139 7.80 -26.20 0.63
N GLY A 140 6.84 -27.06 0.22
CA GLY A 140 6.58 -28.36 0.85
C GLY A 140 5.64 -28.28 2.05
N GLU A 141 5.28 -27.11 2.51
CA GLU A 141 4.26 -26.89 3.55
C GLU A 141 2.87 -26.82 2.96
N TYR A 142 1.89 -27.10 3.80
CA TYR A 142 0.49 -27.18 3.44
C TYR A 142 -0.35 -26.47 4.50
N LEU A 143 -1.18 -25.55 4.09
CA LEU A 143 -2.10 -24.81 4.95
C LEU A 143 -3.54 -24.98 4.43
N GLU A 144 -4.45 -25.41 5.31
CA GLU A 144 -5.90 -25.38 5.04
C GLU A 144 -6.51 -24.19 5.78
N ILE A 145 -7.35 -23.43 5.09
CA ILE A 145 -7.94 -22.17 5.57
C ILE A 145 -9.45 -22.29 5.45
N SER A 146 -10.12 -22.06 6.56
CA SER A 146 -11.57 -22.15 6.74
C SER A 146 -12.24 -20.76 6.76
N PRO A 147 -13.57 -20.68 6.66
CA PRO A 147 -14.28 -19.41 6.74
C PRO A 147 -13.98 -18.63 8.03
N GLY A 148 -13.71 -17.35 7.90
CA GLY A 148 -13.31 -16.46 9.00
C GLY A 148 -11.81 -16.45 9.29
N GLU A 149 -11.03 -17.33 8.66
CA GLU A 149 -9.58 -17.34 8.77
C GLU A 149 -8.95 -16.54 7.62
N ALA A 150 -7.80 -15.94 7.91
CA ALA A 150 -7.03 -15.13 6.98
C ALA A 150 -5.65 -15.74 6.75
N TYR A 151 -5.09 -15.48 5.57
CA TYR A 151 -3.73 -15.86 5.21
C TYR A 151 -2.91 -14.67 4.75
N LEU A 152 -1.60 -14.81 4.88
CA LEU A 152 -0.61 -13.93 4.26
C LEU A 152 0.42 -14.80 3.54
N LEU A 153 0.63 -14.55 2.26
CA LEU A 153 1.45 -15.35 1.37
C LEU A 153 2.56 -14.50 0.77
N ASP A 154 3.79 -14.98 0.85
CA ASP A 154 4.91 -14.42 0.10
C ASP A 154 4.92 -14.99 -1.32
N THR A 155 4.55 -14.18 -2.29
CA THR A 155 4.43 -14.59 -3.69
C THR A 155 5.74 -14.54 -4.48
N HIS A 156 6.89 -14.30 -3.81
CA HIS A 156 8.21 -14.51 -4.41
C HIS A 156 8.52 -15.98 -4.61
N TYR A 157 7.89 -16.86 -3.84
CA TYR A 157 8.01 -18.31 -3.94
C TYR A 157 6.80 -18.91 -4.66
N SER A 158 7.02 -20.01 -5.38
CA SER A 158 5.93 -20.75 -6.03
C SER A 158 4.97 -21.33 -4.99
N TYR A 159 3.69 -21.25 -5.28
CA TYR A 159 2.62 -21.80 -4.44
C TYR A 159 1.50 -22.37 -5.32
N ILE A 160 0.66 -23.19 -4.77
CA ILE A 160 -0.54 -23.73 -5.43
C ILE A 160 -1.72 -23.46 -4.51
N GLU A 161 -2.79 -22.93 -5.06
CA GLU A 161 -4.07 -22.79 -4.37
C GLU A 161 -5.04 -23.84 -4.89
N GLU A 162 -5.63 -24.61 -3.98
CA GLU A 162 -6.63 -25.62 -4.25
C GLU A 162 -7.94 -25.27 -3.54
N PHE A 163 -9.07 -25.48 -4.19
CA PHE A 163 -10.39 -25.19 -3.66
C PHE A 163 -11.21 -26.48 -3.60
N PRO A 164 -11.14 -27.23 -2.47
CA PRO A 164 -11.82 -28.52 -2.33
C PRO A 164 -13.36 -28.43 -2.32
N GLU A 165 -13.89 -27.24 -2.10
CA GLU A 165 -15.31 -26.91 -2.17
C GLU A 165 -15.54 -25.54 -2.79
N GLU A 166 -16.79 -25.15 -3.01
CA GLU A 166 -17.11 -23.80 -3.51
C GLU A 166 -16.64 -22.76 -2.50
N THR A 167 -15.75 -21.88 -2.93
CA THR A 167 -15.01 -20.99 -2.03
C THR A 167 -15.12 -19.55 -2.49
N GLU A 168 -15.24 -18.65 -1.52
CA GLU A 168 -15.24 -17.19 -1.71
C GLU A 168 -14.15 -16.56 -0.82
N VAL A 169 -13.31 -15.74 -1.44
CA VAL A 169 -12.19 -15.06 -0.78
C VAL A 169 -12.19 -13.57 -1.15
N VAL A 170 -11.96 -12.72 -0.18
CA VAL A 170 -11.61 -11.30 -0.42
C VAL A 170 -10.21 -11.03 0.08
N GLY A 171 -9.48 -10.18 -0.61
CA GLY A 171 -8.11 -9.95 -0.19
C GLY A 171 -7.46 -8.77 -0.88
N LEU A 172 -6.15 -8.69 -0.68
CA LEU A 172 -5.30 -7.65 -1.27
C LEU A 172 -4.01 -8.26 -1.81
N ILE A 173 -3.51 -7.65 -2.87
CA ILE A 173 -2.21 -7.95 -3.47
C ILE A 173 -1.34 -6.72 -3.30
N LEU A 174 -0.16 -6.91 -2.71
CA LEU A 174 0.85 -5.89 -2.53
C LEU A 174 2.00 -6.16 -3.49
N ARG A 175 2.39 -5.16 -4.27
CA ARG A 175 3.55 -5.23 -5.17
C ARG A 175 4.47 -4.05 -4.93
N MET A 176 5.73 -4.36 -4.79
CA MET A 176 6.80 -3.35 -4.71
C MET A 176 7.28 -2.96 -6.10
#